data_055da295bdbfc763f56964d69e7c7892
#
_entry.id   055da295bdbfc763f56964d69e7c7892
#
_cell.length_a   1.000
_cell.length_b   1.000
_cell.length_c   1.000
_cell.angle_alpha   90.00
_cell.angle_beta   90.00
_cell.angle_gamma   90.00
#
_symmetry.space_group_name_H-M   'P 1'
#
loop_
_entity.id
_entity.type
_entity.pdbx_description
1 polymer ?
#
loop_
_entity_poly.entity_id
_entity_poly.type
_entity_poly.pdbx_seq_one_letter_code
_entity_poly.pdbx_strand_id
1 'polypeptide(L)'
;MPTLSFARLHYTYPEAASRALDGVDLEIDFGLTLLTGASGSGKSTLLRVCNGLIPHFHGGVIGGSARVLDRDVIRTPTRELARDVGFVFQDPELQAVYPSVERDVAFGLENLGVARGEMLRRVGDALEMCGIVHLRSRAVGTLSGGERQRLALAGVLAMRPRLLVLDEPLSQLDPEGSAALLGALHAAVQGGTMALVAEHRHHLVLERADRCLLMAGGRVTPCAPDGPVQPAPARASQDAPASSELSWRLHQVTAGPAGVAVLHDLDLAGGTGEVVALTGANGSGKTTLLRTIAGLLPPLAGSVERRPGRIAYLPQNPSALLHRATVRTEIDWTLRRTHAAGRADAMLEEMGLAAVAERDPRDLSSGQRQRAALAAVLAGSPSLVLLDEPTRGMDGAARAALTAALVRVAGRGGSAVVATHDPQLVAAVATRVVELGDGVARVRQPLAEAAR
;
A
#
# COMPACT_ATOMS: atom_id res chain seq x y z
N MET A 1 -24.45 -8.96 -23.81
CA MET A 1 -23.12 -8.50 -24.26
C MET A 1 -22.24 -8.36 -23.03
N PRO A 2 -20.96 -8.73 -23.11
CA PRO A 2 -20.08 -8.64 -21.95
C PRO A 2 -19.98 -7.21 -21.41
N THR A 3 -19.91 -7.07 -20.10
CA THR A 3 -19.78 -5.77 -19.42
C THR A 3 -18.41 -5.15 -19.70
N LEU A 4 -17.38 -5.99 -19.84
CA LEU A 4 -16.02 -5.60 -20.21
C LEU A 4 -15.52 -6.52 -21.32
N SER A 5 -15.05 -5.97 -22.44
CA SER A 5 -14.51 -6.72 -23.57
C SER A 5 -13.30 -6.01 -24.16
N PHE A 6 -12.17 -6.71 -24.16
CA PHE A 6 -10.94 -6.28 -24.82
C PHE A 6 -10.53 -7.31 -25.87
N ALA A 7 -10.14 -6.85 -27.06
CA ALA A 7 -9.65 -7.71 -28.13
C ALA A 7 -8.34 -7.17 -28.68
N ARG A 8 -7.28 -7.96 -28.55
CA ARG A 8 -5.91 -7.62 -28.93
C ARG A 8 -5.48 -6.23 -28.44
N LEU A 9 -5.93 -5.85 -27.24
CA LEU A 9 -5.65 -4.52 -26.69
C LEU A 9 -4.16 -4.38 -26.40
N HIS A 10 -3.56 -3.33 -26.94
CA HIS A 10 -2.19 -2.96 -26.65
C HIS A 10 -2.09 -1.46 -26.35
N TYR A 11 -1.13 -1.12 -25.47
CA TYR A 11 -0.91 0.26 -25.08
C TYR A 11 0.55 0.51 -24.73
N THR A 12 1.07 1.65 -25.19
CA THR A 12 2.41 2.16 -24.88
C THR A 12 2.28 3.57 -24.33
N TYR A 13 2.86 3.83 -23.15
CA TYR A 13 2.93 5.19 -22.61
C TYR A 13 3.79 6.10 -23.50
N PRO A 14 3.58 7.44 -23.45
CA PRO A 14 4.48 8.38 -24.11
C PRO A 14 5.93 8.10 -23.67
N GLU A 15 6.85 8.18 -24.62
CA GLU A 15 8.31 7.99 -24.42
C GLU A 15 8.73 6.62 -23.85
N ALA A 16 7.81 5.68 -23.65
CA ALA A 16 8.16 4.34 -23.22
C ALA A 16 8.65 3.47 -24.38
N ALA A 17 9.76 2.74 -24.15
CA ALA A 17 10.35 1.83 -25.14
C ALA A 17 9.58 0.51 -25.28
N SER A 18 8.75 0.14 -24.30
CA SER A 18 8.01 -1.13 -24.26
C SER A 18 6.52 -0.93 -24.04
N ARG A 19 5.74 -1.89 -24.51
CA ARG A 19 4.29 -1.93 -24.28
C ARG A 19 3.97 -2.21 -22.82
N ALA A 20 3.05 -1.45 -22.25
CA ALA A 20 2.48 -1.72 -20.93
C ALA A 20 1.32 -2.75 -21.00
N LEU A 21 0.59 -2.77 -22.13
CA LEU A 21 -0.38 -3.82 -22.48
C LEU A 21 0.02 -4.39 -23.84
N ASP A 22 0.06 -5.72 -23.96
CA ASP A 22 0.54 -6.40 -25.18
C ASP A 22 -0.38 -7.54 -25.60
N GLY A 23 -1.43 -7.19 -26.34
CA GLY A 23 -2.38 -8.15 -26.87
C GLY A 23 -3.30 -8.76 -25.80
N VAL A 24 -3.92 -7.91 -24.99
CA VAL A 24 -4.89 -8.36 -23.99
C VAL A 24 -6.20 -8.73 -24.66
N ASP A 25 -6.60 -10.00 -24.50
CA ASP A 25 -7.92 -10.53 -24.83
C ASP A 25 -8.64 -10.86 -23.53
N LEU A 26 -9.82 -10.26 -23.29
CA LEU A 26 -10.54 -10.41 -22.04
C LEU A 26 -12.02 -10.12 -22.22
N GLU A 27 -12.88 -10.99 -21.69
CA GLU A 27 -14.32 -10.79 -21.58
C GLU A 27 -14.79 -11.09 -20.17
N ILE A 28 -15.53 -10.16 -19.55
CA ILE A 28 -16.13 -10.31 -18.23
C ILE A 28 -17.56 -9.76 -18.27
N ASP A 29 -18.50 -10.56 -17.74
CA ASP A 29 -19.92 -10.25 -17.78
C ASP A 29 -20.47 -9.77 -16.44
N PHE A 30 -20.08 -10.39 -15.33
CA PHE A 30 -20.64 -10.14 -14.00
C PHE A 30 -19.67 -10.56 -12.87
N GLY A 31 -20.05 -10.24 -11.65
CA GLY A 31 -19.38 -10.72 -10.43
C GLY A 31 -18.12 -9.94 -10.07
N LEU A 32 -17.35 -10.54 -9.17
CA LEU A 32 -16.08 -10.02 -8.69
C LEU A 32 -14.92 -10.72 -9.41
N THR A 33 -14.16 -9.96 -10.17
CA THR A 33 -12.94 -10.45 -10.82
C THR A 33 -11.71 -9.89 -10.10
N LEU A 34 -10.84 -10.80 -9.64
CA LEU A 34 -9.51 -10.46 -9.11
C LEU A 34 -8.48 -10.44 -10.23
N LEU A 35 -7.74 -9.36 -10.36
CA LEU A 35 -6.57 -9.21 -11.23
C LEU A 35 -5.30 -9.20 -10.38
N THR A 36 -4.49 -10.25 -10.44
CA THR A 36 -3.23 -10.36 -9.72
C THR A 36 -2.03 -10.29 -10.66
N GLY A 37 -0.83 -10.15 -10.12
CA GLY A 37 0.42 -10.08 -10.88
C GLY A 37 1.47 -9.19 -10.23
N ALA A 38 2.72 -9.32 -10.66
CA ALA A 38 3.83 -8.52 -10.14
C ALA A 38 3.64 -7.01 -10.33
N SER A 39 4.38 -6.21 -9.57
CA SER A 39 4.43 -4.75 -9.79
C SER A 39 4.98 -4.45 -11.18
N GLY A 40 4.37 -3.49 -11.88
CA GLY A 40 4.77 -3.15 -13.26
C GLY A 40 4.27 -4.12 -14.32
N SER A 41 3.47 -5.14 -14.00
CA SER A 41 2.91 -6.09 -14.99
C SER A 41 1.87 -5.48 -15.93
N GLY A 42 1.35 -4.26 -15.61
CA GLY A 42 0.35 -3.55 -16.40
C GLY A 42 -1.06 -3.48 -15.77
N LYS A 43 -1.27 -3.99 -14.54
CA LYS A 43 -2.58 -3.99 -13.85
C LYS A 43 -3.25 -2.61 -13.83
N SER A 44 -2.59 -1.63 -13.21
CA SER A 44 -3.13 -0.25 -13.13
C SER A 44 -3.34 0.38 -14.51
N THR A 45 -2.54 0.00 -15.51
CA THR A 45 -2.73 0.43 -16.90
C THR A 45 -4.03 -0.13 -17.46
N LEU A 46 -4.29 -1.42 -17.27
CA LEU A 46 -5.54 -2.06 -17.71
C LEU A 46 -6.75 -1.43 -17.01
N LEU A 47 -6.67 -1.22 -15.70
CA LEU A 47 -7.73 -0.57 -14.94
C LEU A 47 -8.03 0.85 -15.45
N ARG A 48 -7.00 1.64 -15.79
CA ARG A 48 -7.17 3.00 -16.35
C ARG A 48 -7.77 3.00 -17.76
N VAL A 49 -7.66 1.92 -18.51
CA VAL A 49 -8.42 1.78 -19.75
C VAL A 49 -9.91 1.64 -19.45
N CYS A 50 -10.30 0.90 -18.40
CA CYS A 50 -11.72 0.69 -18.08
C CYS A 50 -12.50 2.00 -17.83
N ASN A 51 -11.87 3.04 -17.31
CA ASN A 51 -12.50 4.33 -17.04
C ASN A 51 -12.18 5.42 -18.07
N GLY A 52 -11.42 5.08 -19.11
CA GLY A 52 -11.05 6.03 -20.18
C GLY A 52 -9.94 7.02 -19.81
N LEU A 53 -9.29 6.91 -18.64
CA LEU A 53 -8.09 7.70 -18.34
C LEU A 53 -6.97 7.40 -19.35
N ILE A 54 -6.94 6.18 -19.87
CA ILE A 54 -6.18 5.79 -21.04
C ILE A 54 -7.19 5.54 -22.17
N PRO A 55 -7.05 6.21 -23.32
CA PRO A 55 -5.95 7.08 -23.74
C PRO A 55 -6.17 8.58 -23.43
N HIS A 56 -7.36 9.00 -23.00
CA HIS A 56 -7.79 10.40 -23.05
C HIS A 56 -6.99 11.34 -22.14
N PHE A 57 -6.47 10.85 -21.01
CA PHE A 57 -5.74 11.67 -20.04
C PHE A 57 -4.22 11.42 -20.07
N HIS A 58 -3.81 10.16 -20.22
CA HIS A 58 -2.40 9.79 -20.19
C HIS A 58 -1.72 9.86 -21.57
N GLY A 59 -2.46 10.08 -22.66
CA GLY A 59 -1.89 10.03 -24.00
C GLY A 59 -1.36 8.64 -24.36
N GLY A 60 -0.31 8.62 -25.18
CA GLY A 60 0.32 7.37 -25.63
C GLY A 60 -0.36 6.74 -26.84
N VAL A 61 0.06 5.51 -27.19
CA VAL A 61 -0.45 4.79 -28.34
C VAL A 61 -1.26 3.58 -27.89
N ILE A 62 -2.56 3.57 -28.20
CA ILE A 62 -3.50 2.49 -27.92
C ILE A 62 -3.97 1.87 -29.23
N GLY A 63 -4.15 0.54 -29.25
CA GLY A 63 -4.74 -0.16 -30.39
C GLY A 63 -5.42 -1.46 -29.97
N GLY A 64 -6.07 -2.11 -30.92
CA GLY A 64 -7.02 -3.17 -30.62
C GLY A 64 -8.41 -2.61 -30.34
N SER A 65 -9.24 -3.34 -29.56
CA SER A 65 -10.58 -2.94 -29.16
C SER A 65 -10.70 -2.94 -27.65
N ALA A 66 -11.31 -1.90 -27.09
CA ALA A 66 -11.64 -1.79 -25.68
C ALA A 66 -13.08 -1.30 -25.54
N ARG A 67 -13.95 -2.14 -25.00
CA ARG A 67 -15.37 -1.84 -24.76
C ARG A 67 -15.72 -2.04 -23.30
N VAL A 68 -16.41 -1.06 -22.75
CA VAL A 68 -16.96 -1.09 -21.39
C VAL A 68 -18.43 -0.71 -21.46
N LEU A 69 -19.33 -1.61 -21.01
CA LEU A 69 -20.78 -1.36 -21.01
C LEU A 69 -21.30 -0.86 -22.37
N ASP A 70 -21.01 -1.58 -23.42
CA ASP A 70 -21.40 -1.24 -24.82
C ASP A 70 -20.72 0.01 -25.41
N ARG A 71 -19.88 0.72 -24.67
CA ARG A 71 -19.17 1.91 -25.13
C ARG A 71 -17.74 1.56 -25.57
N ASP A 72 -17.32 2.14 -26.70
CA ASP A 72 -15.93 2.09 -27.14
C ASP A 72 -15.11 3.08 -26.32
N VAL A 73 -14.21 2.57 -25.49
CA VAL A 73 -13.40 3.38 -24.57
C VAL A 73 -12.52 4.38 -25.31
N ILE A 74 -12.01 4.01 -26.50
CA ILE A 74 -11.12 4.86 -27.30
C ILE A 74 -11.84 6.10 -27.83
N ARG A 75 -13.16 5.96 -28.09
CA ARG A 75 -13.98 7.01 -28.69
C ARG A 75 -14.85 7.74 -27.69
N THR A 76 -15.12 7.16 -26.52
CA THR A 76 -16.02 7.72 -25.52
C THR A 76 -15.26 8.60 -24.53
N PRO A 77 -15.61 9.87 -24.37
CA PRO A 77 -14.97 10.74 -23.37
C PRO A 77 -15.08 10.19 -21.95
N THR A 78 -14.04 10.37 -21.14
CA THR A 78 -13.96 9.88 -19.74
C THR A 78 -15.17 10.30 -18.90
N ARG A 79 -15.68 11.54 -19.08
CA ARG A 79 -16.87 12.04 -18.37
C ARG A 79 -18.16 11.24 -18.63
N GLU A 80 -18.24 10.59 -19.78
CA GLU A 80 -19.40 9.75 -20.13
C GLU A 80 -19.24 8.34 -19.52
N LEU A 81 -18.01 7.79 -19.54
CA LEU A 81 -17.70 6.53 -18.88
C LEU A 81 -17.88 6.63 -17.36
N ALA A 82 -17.50 7.75 -16.76
CA ALA A 82 -17.59 7.99 -15.32
C ALA A 82 -19.04 7.96 -14.77
N ARG A 83 -20.05 7.99 -15.61
CA ARG A 83 -21.46 7.81 -15.19
C ARG A 83 -21.75 6.38 -14.75
N ASP A 84 -21.09 5.41 -15.37
CA ASP A 84 -21.36 3.99 -15.19
C ASP A 84 -20.16 3.24 -14.60
N VAL A 85 -18.95 3.83 -14.68
CA VAL A 85 -17.71 3.23 -14.19
C VAL A 85 -17.20 4.00 -12.97
N GLY A 86 -17.22 3.35 -11.82
CA GLY A 86 -16.63 3.87 -10.60
C GLY A 86 -15.17 3.43 -10.49
N PHE A 87 -14.26 4.34 -10.12
CA PHE A 87 -12.84 4.05 -9.99
C PHE A 87 -12.30 4.43 -8.62
N VAL A 88 -11.66 3.48 -7.94
CA VAL A 88 -10.93 3.72 -6.67
C VAL A 88 -9.44 3.60 -6.95
N PHE A 89 -8.71 4.71 -6.72
CA PHE A 89 -7.28 4.78 -6.95
C PHE A 89 -6.48 4.12 -5.83
N GLN A 90 -5.26 3.69 -6.16
CA GLN A 90 -4.30 3.12 -5.21
C GLN A 90 -3.96 4.09 -4.07
N ASP A 91 -3.92 5.39 -4.36
CA ASP A 91 -3.66 6.44 -3.36
C ASP A 91 -4.95 7.25 -3.11
N PRO A 92 -5.67 6.98 -2.01
CA PRO A 92 -6.92 7.65 -1.70
C PRO A 92 -6.73 9.13 -1.34
N GLU A 93 -5.50 9.55 -0.99
CA GLU A 93 -5.20 10.96 -0.71
C GLU A 93 -5.35 11.83 -1.96
N LEU A 94 -5.10 11.25 -3.14
CA LEU A 94 -5.23 11.94 -4.42
C LEU A 94 -6.67 11.95 -4.96
N GLN A 95 -7.59 11.23 -4.33
CA GLN A 95 -8.97 11.11 -4.79
C GLN A 95 -9.91 12.10 -4.09
N ALA A 96 -9.61 12.51 -2.86
CA ALA A 96 -10.45 13.44 -2.11
C ALA A 96 -10.43 14.85 -2.73
N VAL A 97 -11.62 15.41 -2.95
CA VAL A 97 -11.83 16.72 -3.57
C VAL A 97 -12.29 17.75 -2.55
N TYR A 98 -13.18 17.37 -1.65
CA TYR A 98 -13.73 18.28 -0.64
C TYR A 98 -13.09 18.09 0.73
N PRO A 99 -13.02 19.14 1.55
CA PRO A 99 -12.41 19.06 2.88
C PRO A 99 -13.26 18.32 3.92
N SER A 100 -14.53 18.00 3.66
CA SER A 100 -15.40 17.27 4.60
C SER A 100 -15.92 15.98 3.98
N VAL A 101 -16.03 14.92 4.80
CA VAL A 101 -16.45 13.57 4.40
C VAL A 101 -17.79 13.59 3.65
N GLU A 102 -18.84 14.20 4.21
CA GLU A 102 -20.15 14.21 3.58
C GLU A 102 -20.15 14.85 2.19
N ARG A 103 -19.45 15.98 2.04
CA ARG A 103 -19.36 16.69 0.76
C ARG A 103 -18.49 15.94 -0.24
N ASP A 104 -17.46 15.27 0.23
CA ASP A 104 -16.58 14.49 -0.65
C ASP A 104 -17.34 13.29 -1.26
N VAL A 105 -18.15 12.59 -0.45
CA VAL A 105 -19.05 11.53 -0.96
C VAL A 105 -20.11 12.08 -1.93
N ALA A 106 -20.61 13.29 -1.69
CA ALA A 106 -21.61 13.92 -2.55
C ALA A 106 -21.05 14.40 -3.91
N PHE A 107 -19.74 14.60 -4.03
CA PHE A 107 -19.09 15.19 -5.20
C PHE A 107 -19.50 14.55 -6.54
N GLY A 108 -19.44 13.21 -6.60
CA GLY A 108 -19.83 12.47 -7.81
C GLY A 108 -21.32 12.65 -8.15
N LEU A 109 -22.19 12.71 -7.13
CA LEU A 109 -23.62 12.89 -7.28
C LEU A 109 -23.98 14.32 -7.75
N GLU A 110 -23.24 15.32 -7.27
CA GLU A 110 -23.37 16.71 -7.73
C GLU A 110 -23.06 16.80 -9.23
N ASN A 111 -21.96 16.19 -9.68
CA ASN A 111 -21.57 16.16 -11.09
C ASN A 111 -22.56 15.39 -11.98
N LEU A 112 -23.25 14.39 -11.42
CA LEU A 112 -24.32 13.66 -12.13
C LEU A 112 -25.65 14.39 -12.14
N GLY A 113 -25.79 15.53 -11.43
CA GLY A 113 -27.02 16.29 -11.33
C GLY A 113 -28.12 15.60 -10.52
N VAL A 114 -27.74 14.77 -9.53
CA VAL A 114 -28.72 14.07 -8.67
C VAL A 114 -29.44 15.06 -7.78
N ALA A 115 -30.77 14.92 -7.68
CA ALA A 115 -31.59 15.80 -6.84
C ALA A 115 -31.18 15.71 -5.36
N ARG A 116 -31.21 16.84 -4.64
CA ARG A 116 -30.67 16.98 -3.27
C ARG A 116 -31.20 15.92 -2.29
N GLY A 117 -32.49 15.61 -2.31
CA GLY A 117 -33.08 14.61 -1.41
C GLY A 117 -32.54 13.21 -1.67
N GLU A 118 -32.42 12.82 -2.91
CA GLU A 118 -31.82 11.53 -3.32
C GLU A 118 -30.32 11.50 -3.03
N MET A 119 -29.62 12.60 -3.25
CA MET A 119 -28.19 12.74 -2.95
C MET A 119 -27.92 12.48 -1.46
N LEU A 120 -28.66 13.14 -0.55
CA LEU A 120 -28.49 12.96 0.90
C LEU A 120 -28.74 11.51 1.34
N ARG A 121 -29.73 10.86 0.72
CA ARG A 121 -30.03 9.45 0.97
C ARG A 121 -28.87 8.55 0.51
N ARG A 122 -28.40 8.71 -0.73
CA ARG A 122 -27.28 7.90 -1.27
C ARG A 122 -25.98 8.11 -0.52
N VAL A 123 -25.70 9.34 -0.07
CA VAL A 123 -24.54 9.61 0.81
C VAL A 123 -24.67 8.84 2.11
N GLY A 124 -25.85 8.84 2.75
CA GLY A 124 -26.11 8.08 3.97
C GLY A 124 -25.88 6.57 3.76
N ASP A 125 -26.54 6.01 2.72
CA ASP A 125 -26.44 4.59 2.35
C ASP A 125 -24.97 4.18 2.12
N ALA A 126 -24.19 5.00 1.39
CA ALA A 126 -22.80 4.70 1.08
C ALA A 126 -21.87 4.76 2.31
N LEU A 127 -22.08 5.76 3.19
CA LEU A 127 -21.34 5.87 4.44
C LEU A 127 -21.61 4.68 5.36
N GLU A 128 -22.87 4.22 5.42
CA GLU A 128 -23.28 3.05 6.19
C GLU A 128 -22.65 1.77 5.63
N MET A 129 -22.74 1.56 4.32
CA MET A 129 -22.15 0.40 3.63
C MET A 129 -20.65 0.31 3.87
N CYS A 130 -19.93 1.44 3.93
CA CYS A 130 -18.49 1.49 4.19
C CYS A 130 -18.13 1.55 5.68
N GLY A 131 -19.11 1.54 6.61
CA GLY A 131 -18.88 1.58 8.05
C GLY A 131 -18.24 2.89 8.55
N ILE A 132 -18.51 4.02 7.90
CA ILE A 132 -17.90 5.33 8.21
C ILE A 132 -18.93 6.43 8.51
N VAL A 133 -20.15 6.09 8.88
CA VAL A 133 -21.21 7.06 9.24
C VAL A 133 -20.74 8.00 10.36
N HIS A 134 -20.01 7.48 11.35
CA HIS A 134 -19.47 8.24 12.47
C HIS A 134 -18.45 9.31 12.08
N LEU A 135 -17.94 9.25 10.84
CA LEU A 135 -16.99 10.23 10.29
C LEU A 135 -17.66 11.32 9.44
N ARG A 136 -18.97 11.26 9.24
CA ARG A 136 -19.75 12.09 8.30
C ARG A 136 -19.41 13.59 8.37
N SER A 137 -19.29 14.14 9.57
CA SER A 137 -19.01 15.56 9.81
C SER A 137 -17.51 15.90 9.93
N ARG A 138 -16.62 14.90 9.85
CA ARG A 138 -15.18 15.11 10.04
C ARG A 138 -14.53 15.76 8.80
N ALA A 139 -13.40 16.44 9.06
CA ALA A 139 -12.53 16.93 8.00
C ALA A 139 -11.71 15.76 7.42
N VAL A 140 -11.66 15.65 6.08
CA VAL A 140 -10.93 14.59 5.35
C VAL A 140 -9.45 14.53 5.73
N GLY A 141 -8.82 15.71 5.96
CA GLY A 141 -7.41 15.77 6.37
C GLY A 141 -7.11 15.15 7.75
N THR A 142 -8.15 14.91 8.58
CA THR A 142 -7.99 14.27 9.91
C THR A 142 -8.18 12.75 9.89
N LEU A 143 -8.53 12.19 8.73
CA LEU A 143 -8.78 10.76 8.57
C LEU A 143 -7.46 9.98 8.49
N SER A 144 -7.45 8.77 9.04
CA SER A 144 -6.41 7.79 8.80
C SER A 144 -6.40 7.31 7.33
N GLY A 145 -5.32 6.67 6.88
CA GLY A 145 -5.25 6.12 5.53
C GLY A 145 -6.37 5.12 5.22
N GLY A 146 -6.71 4.25 6.18
CA GLY A 146 -7.81 3.30 6.03
C GLY A 146 -9.20 3.94 6.01
N GLU A 147 -9.42 4.99 6.80
CA GLU A 147 -10.67 5.77 6.75
C GLU A 147 -10.81 6.50 5.40
N ARG A 148 -9.71 7.05 4.87
CA ARG A 148 -9.69 7.67 3.52
C ARG A 148 -9.95 6.66 2.42
N GLN A 149 -9.43 5.45 2.53
CA GLN A 149 -9.71 4.38 1.56
C GLN A 149 -11.19 4.02 1.53
N ARG A 150 -11.82 3.89 2.71
CA ARG A 150 -13.27 3.64 2.83
C ARG A 150 -14.11 4.84 2.35
N LEU A 151 -13.63 6.07 2.59
CA LEU A 151 -14.23 7.28 2.05
C LEU A 151 -14.23 7.30 0.51
N ALA A 152 -13.08 6.98 -0.11
CA ALA A 152 -12.96 6.89 -1.56
C ALA A 152 -13.95 5.87 -2.14
N LEU A 153 -14.06 4.69 -1.51
CA LEU A 153 -15.05 3.69 -1.92
C LEU A 153 -16.49 4.19 -1.75
N ALA A 154 -16.82 4.86 -0.62
CA ALA A 154 -18.15 5.40 -0.37
C ALA A 154 -18.55 6.44 -1.43
N GLY A 155 -17.63 7.34 -1.82
CA GLY A 155 -17.86 8.33 -2.88
C GLY A 155 -18.20 7.69 -4.22
N VAL A 156 -17.55 6.58 -4.54
CA VAL A 156 -17.82 5.84 -5.77
C VAL A 156 -19.12 5.04 -5.68
N LEU A 157 -19.37 4.34 -4.57
CA LEU A 157 -20.60 3.54 -4.39
C LEU A 157 -21.87 4.40 -4.36
N ALA A 158 -21.79 5.64 -3.83
CA ALA A 158 -22.90 6.59 -3.86
C ALA A 158 -23.43 6.85 -5.27
N MET A 159 -22.54 6.83 -6.27
CA MET A 159 -22.90 7.00 -7.68
C MET A 159 -23.69 5.81 -8.26
N ARG A 160 -23.65 4.64 -7.60
CA ARG A 160 -24.24 3.36 -8.05
C ARG A 160 -23.72 2.95 -9.42
N PRO A 161 -22.40 2.77 -9.57
CA PRO A 161 -21.81 2.40 -10.85
C PRO A 161 -22.24 0.99 -11.28
N ARG A 162 -22.27 0.75 -12.58
CA ARG A 162 -22.48 -0.60 -13.15
C ARG A 162 -21.19 -1.42 -13.15
N LEU A 163 -20.03 -0.75 -13.27
CA LEU A 163 -18.70 -1.33 -13.16
C LEU A 163 -17.92 -0.59 -12.09
N LEU A 164 -17.38 -1.33 -11.13
CA LEU A 164 -16.49 -0.84 -10.09
C LEU A 164 -15.08 -1.34 -10.34
N VAL A 165 -14.12 -0.43 -10.47
CA VAL A 165 -12.71 -0.72 -10.73
C VAL A 165 -11.89 -0.24 -9.55
N LEU A 166 -11.11 -1.14 -8.92
CA LEU A 166 -10.34 -0.82 -7.73
C LEU A 166 -8.86 -1.19 -7.93
N ASP A 167 -7.98 -0.23 -7.70
CA ASP A 167 -6.53 -0.41 -7.81
C ASP A 167 -5.92 -0.48 -6.40
N GLU A 168 -5.54 -1.68 -5.96
CA GLU A 168 -4.97 -2.02 -4.66
C GLU A 168 -5.76 -1.45 -3.45
N PRO A 169 -7.08 -1.70 -3.37
CA PRO A 169 -7.94 -1.06 -2.36
C PRO A 169 -7.65 -1.48 -0.92
N LEU A 170 -6.93 -2.58 -0.71
CA LEU A 170 -6.61 -3.09 0.63
C LEU A 170 -5.25 -2.61 1.17
N SER A 171 -4.46 -1.90 0.36
CA SER A 171 -3.04 -1.60 0.65
C SER A 171 -2.81 -0.78 1.93
N GLN A 172 -3.82 0.00 2.38
CA GLN A 172 -3.71 0.87 3.56
C GLN A 172 -4.57 0.42 4.74
N LEU A 173 -5.21 -0.75 4.62
CA LEU A 173 -6.17 -1.23 5.59
C LEU A 173 -5.54 -2.26 6.54
N ASP A 174 -5.90 -2.13 7.82
CA ASP A 174 -5.76 -3.18 8.80
C ASP A 174 -6.75 -4.32 8.54
N PRO A 175 -6.69 -5.44 9.28
CA PRO A 175 -7.58 -6.58 9.04
C PRO A 175 -9.06 -6.21 9.15
N GLU A 176 -9.45 -5.37 10.12
CA GLU A 176 -10.83 -4.94 10.33
C GLU A 176 -11.31 -4.05 9.18
N GLY A 177 -10.52 -3.03 8.80
CA GLY A 177 -10.80 -2.18 7.67
C GLY A 177 -10.87 -2.94 6.34
N SER A 178 -10.02 -3.96 6.17
CA SER A 178 -10.05 -4.85 4.99
C SER A 178 -11.35 -5.66 4.94
N ALA A 179 -11.79 -6.23 6.07
CA ALA A 179 -13.04 -6.96 6.17
C ALA A 179 -14.25 -6.07 5.86
N ALA A 180 -14.27 -4.84 6.41
CA ALA A 180 -15.33 -3.87 6.15
C ALA A 180 -15.39 -3.46 4.67
N LEU A 181 -14.25 -3.16 4.04
CA LEU A 181 -14.20 -2.80 2.61
C LEU A 181 -14.66 -3.97 1.72
N LEU A 182 -14.18 -5.18 2.00
CA LEU A 182 -14.59 -6.37 1.25
C LEU A 182 -16.07 -6.70 1.45
N GLY A 183 -16.63 -6.42 2.63
CA GLY A 183 -18.07 -6.52 2.90
C GLY A 183 -18.88 -5.55 2.04
N ALA A 184 -18.47 -4.27 1.97
CA ALA A 184 -19.10 -3.26 1.13
C ALA A 184 -19.03 -3.62 -0.36
N LEU A 185 -17.86 -4.10 -0.81
CA LEU A 185 -17.66 -4.55 -2.18
C LEU A 185 -18.57 -5.73 -2.54
N HIS A 186 -18.63 -6.72 -1.64
CA HIS A 186 -19.50 -7.89 -1.82
C HIS A 186 -20.98 -7.48 -1.90
N ALA A 187 -21.43 -6.60 -1.01
CA ALA A 187 -22.81 -6.07 -1.04
C ALA A 187 -23.13 -5.35 -2.38
N ALA A 188 -22.19 -4.56 -2.89
CA ALA A 188 -22.35 -3.91 -4.20
C ALA A 188 -22.46 -4.92 -5.35
N VAL A 189 -21.64 -5.98 -5.33
CA VAL A 189 -21.68 -7.06 -6.34
C VAL A 189 -22.99 -7.84 -6.27
N GLN A 190 -23.48 -8.18 -5.07
CA GLN A 190 -24.80 -8.81 -4.88
C GLN A 190 -25.94 -7.88 -5.35
N GLY A 191 -25.74 -6.56 -5.29
CA GLY A 191 -26.65 -5.56 -5.84
C GLY A 191 -26.59 -5.43 -7.37
N GLY A 192 -25.77 -6.22 -8.07
CA GLY A 192 -25.67 -6.25 -9.53
C GLY A 192 -24.55 -5.36 -10.12
N THR A 193 -23.69 -4.76 -9.30
CA THR A 193 -22.48 -4.06 -9.75
C THR A 193 -21.43 -5.11 -10.12
N MET A 194 -20.80 -5.01 -11.30
CA MET A 194 -19.62 -5.80 -11.62
C MET A 194 -18.37 -5.15 -10.96
N ALA A 195 -17.45 -5.95 -10.44
CA ALA A 195 -16.22 -5.43 -9.84
C ALA A 195 -14.96 -6.06 -10.46
N LEU A 196 -13.98 -5.21 -10.78
CA LEU A 196 -12.62 -5.59 -11.18
C LEU A 196 -11.62 -5.02 -10.17
N VAL A 197 -10.95 -5.90 -9.43
CA VAL A 197 -10.05 -5.53 -8.34
C VAL A 197 -8.63 -5.97 -8.68
N ALA A 198 -7.69 -5.03 -8.79
CA ALA A 198 -6.27 -5.37 -8.79
C ALA A 198 -5.77 -5.40 -7.35
N GLU A 199 -5.16 -6.51 -6.92
CA GLU A 199 -4.69 -6.64 -5.53
C GLU A 199 -3.45 -7.55 -5.45
N HIS A 200 -2.50 -7.16 -4.59
CA HIS A 200 -1.33 -7.97 -4.26
C HIS A 200 -1.60 -8.94 -3.11
N ARG A 201 -2.43 -8.56 -2.15
CA ARG A 201 -2.92 -9.43 -1.06
C ARG A 201 -4.07 -10.30 -1.57
N HIS A 202 -3.83 -11.02 -2.66
CA HIS A 202 -4.84 -11.76 -3.42
C HIS A 202 -5.63 -12.75 -2.55
N HIS A 203 -5.02 -13.39 -1.54
CA HIS A 203 -5.68 -14.33 -0.63
C HIS A 203 -6.90 -13.74 0.08
N LEU A 204 -6.91 -12.43 0.38
CA LEU A 204 -8.06 -11.79 1.02
C LEU A 204 -9.27 -11.62 0.09
N VAL A 205 -9.02 -11.49 -1.21
CA VAL A 205 -10.06 -11.28 -2.22
C VAL A 205 -10.47 -12.58 -2.88
N LEU A 206 -9.52 -13.51 -3.02
CA LEU A 206 -9.67 -14.75 -3.79
C LEU A 206 -10.87 -15.60 -3.33
N GLU A 207 -11.10 -15.70 -2.01
CA GLU A 207 -12.21 -16.46 -1.44
C GLU A 207 -13.61 -15.91 -1.83
N ARG A 208 -13.66 -14.64 -2.26
CA ARG A 208 -14.90 -13.95 -2.67
C ARG A 208 -14.97 -13.67 -4.16
N ALA A 209 -13.88 -13.96 -4.89
CA ALA A 209 -13.80 -13.70 -6.32
C ALA A 209 -14.45 -14.82 -7.12
N ASP A 210 -15.31 -14.45 -8.07
CA ASP A 210 -15.90 -15.38 -9.04
C ASP A 210 -14.88 -15.79 -10.11
N ARG A 211 -13.88 -14.93 -10.35
CA ARG A 211 -12.83 -15.16 -11.34
C ARG A 211 -11.50 -14.59 -10.87
N CYS A 212 -10.41 -15.32 -11.14
CA CYS A 212 -9.05 -14.84 -10.94
C CYS A 212 -8.29 -14.77 -12.26
N LEU A 213 -7.60 -13.65 -12.48
CA LEU A 213 -6.80 -13.37 -13.65
C LEU A 213 -5.37 -13.00 -13.22
N LEU A 214 -4.38 -13.55 -13.94
CA LEU A 214 -2.96 -13.22 -13.76
C LEU A 214 -2.51 -12.28 -14.87
N MET A 215 -1.92 -11.15 -14.48
CA MET A 215 -1.28 -10.22 -15.41
C MET A 215 0.24 -10.34 -15.34
N ALA A 216 0.86 -10.67 -16.48
CA ALA A 216 2.31 -10.80 -16.62
C ALA A 216 2.76 -10.26 -17.98
N GLY A 217 3.78 -9.39 -17.98
CA GLY A 217 4.35 -8.83 -19.23
C GLY A 217 3.30 -8.14 -20.13
N GLY A 218 2.33 -7.46 -19.55
CA GLY A 218 1.27 -6.77 -20.30
C GLY A 218 0.16 -7.69 -20.86
N ARG A 219 0.16 -8.98 -20.52
CA ARG A 219 -0.81 -9.98 -20.99
C ARG A 219 -1.62 -10.52 -19.82
N VAL A 220 -2.87 -10.90 -20.09
CA VAL A 220 -3.78 -11.46 -19.10
C VAL A 220 -4.03 -12.94 -19.42
N THR A 221 -3.95 -13.77 -18.38
CA THR A 221 -4.28 -15.21 -18.44
C THR A 221 -5.17 -15.59 -17.26
N PRO A 222 -6.02 -16.63 -17.39
CA PRO A 222 -6.73 -17.16 -16.23
C PRO A 222 -5.76 -17.61 -15.14
N CYS A 223 -6.11 -17.33 -13.89
CA CYS A 223 -5.38 -17.83 -12.72
C CYS A 223 -5.93 -19.22 -12.33
N ALA A 224 -5.07 -20.07 -11.77
CA ALA A 224 -5.53 -21.32 -11.16
C ALA A 224 -6.44 -21.01 -9.94
N PRO A 225 -7.39 -21.88 -9.61
CA PRO A 225 -8.30 -21.70 -8.47
C PRO A 225 -7.58 -21.47 -7.13
N ASP A 226 -6.38 -22.05 -6.98
CA ASP A 226 -5.54 -21.90 -5.78
C ASP A 226 -4.72 -20.60 -5.76
N GLY A 227 -4.91 -19.72 -6.76
CA GLY A 227 -4.13 -18.48 -6.93
C GLY A 227 -2.66 -18.73 -7.33
N PRO A 228 -1.91 -17.68 -7.63
CA PRO A 228 -0.48 -17.81 -7.83
C PRO A 228 0.18 -18.11 -6.48
N VAL A 229 0.70 -19.34 -6.33
CA VAL A 229 1.50 -19.72 -5.17
C VAL A 229 2.79 -18.89 -5.20
N GLN A 230 2.84 -17.83 -4.42
CA GLN A 230 4.13 -17.21 -4.10
C GLN A 230 4.82 -18.13 -3.08
N PRO A 231 6.03 -18.61 -3.37
CA PRO A 231 6.76 -19.37 -2.38
C PRO A 231 6.91 -18.51 -1.13
N ALA A 232 6.55 -19.08 0.02
CA ALA A 232 6.80 -18.44 1.31
C ALA A 232 8.30 -18.11 1.36
N PRO A 233 8.69 -16.89 1.74
CA PRO A 233 10.10 -16.56 1.89
C PRO A 233 10.73 -17.57 2.86
N ALA A 234 11.87 -18.14 2.45
CA ALA A 234 12.61 -19.06 3.30
C ALA A 234 12.84 -18.38 4.67
N ARG A 235 12.50 -19.08 5.76
CA ARG A 235 12.79 -18.59 7.09
C ARG A 235 14.28 -18.32 7.17
N ALA A 236 14.66 -17.09 7.46
CA ALA A 236 16.01 -16.79 7.88
C ALA A 236 16.26 -17.63 9.14
N SER A 237 17.38 -18.37 9.16
CA SER A 237 17.76 -19.17 10.32
C SER A 237 17.77 -18.29 11.57
N GLN A 238 16.89 -18.59 12.53
CA GLN A 238 16.68 -17.83 13.76
C GLN A 238 17.78 -18.12 14.81
N ASP A 239 18.89 -18.72 14.40
CA ASP A 239 19.96 -19.18 15.29
C ASP A 239 21.00 -18.11 15.69
N ALA A 240 20.73 -16.82 15.40
CA ALA A 240 21.56 -15.76 15.98
C ALA A 240 21.10 -15.53 17.43
N PRO A 241 21.93 -15.85 18.44
CA PRO A 241 21.59 -15.54 19.82
C PRO A 241 21.38 -14.04 19.95
N ALA A 242 20.24 -13.64 20.53
CA ALA A 242 20.02 -12.25 20.89
C ALA A 242 21.21 -11.81 21.77
N SER A 243 22.02 -10.90 21.25
CA SER A 243 23.16 -10.34 22.00
C SER A 243 22.59 -9.67 23.24
N SER A 244 23.26 -9.83 24.39
CA SER A 244 22.90 -9.15 25.63
C SER A 244 23.11 -7.62 25.57
N GLU A 245 23.66 -7.12 24.48
CA GLU A 245 23.95 -5.69 24.30
C GLU A 245 22.72 -4.95 23.79
N LEU A 246 22.30 -3.92 24.55
CA LEU A 246 21.15 -3.09 24.21
C LEU A 246 21.43 -2.19 23.00
N SER A 247 20.49 -2.16 22.06
CA SER A 247 20.48 -1.23 20.95
C SER A 247 19.66 0.02 21.27
N TRP A 248 18.52 -0.17 21.91
CA TRP A 248 17.65 0.91 22.36
C TRP A 248 16.81 0.47 23.57
N ARG A 249 16.39 1.45 24.39
CA ARG A 249 15.53 1.21 25.55
C ARG A 249 14.60 2.41 25.79
N LEU A 250 13.36 2.13 26.10
CA LEU A 250 12.37 3.04 26.65
C LEU A 250 12.21 2.74 28.13
N HIS A 251 12.20 3.75 28.96
CA HIS A 251 11.97 3.63 30.40
C HIS A 251 10.82 4.56 30.78
N GLN A 252 9.68 3.97 31.18
CA GLN A 252 8.44 4.64 31.58
C GLN A 252 8.01 5.74 30.60
N VAL A 253 8.08 5.45 29.29
CA VAL A 253 7.85 6.45 28.25
C VAL A 253 6.36 6.68 28.03
N THR A 254 5.96 7.94 28.23
CA THR A 254 4.68 8.48 27.75
C THR A 254 4.97 9.43 26.59
N ALA A 255 4.32 9.26 25.43
CA ALA A 255 4.59 10.05 24.23
C ALA A 255 3.32 10.24 23.37
N GLY A 256 3.30 11.35 22.63
CA GLY A 256 2.26 11.62 21.65
C GLY A 256 2.43 12.97 20.97
N PRO A 257 1.81 13.17 19.79
CA PRO A 257 1.92 14.42 19.04
C PRO A 257 1.20 15.57 19.75
N ALA A 258 1.72 16.78 19.56
CA ALA A 258 1.12 18.02 20.08
C ALA A 258 0.81 18.01 21.59
N GLY A 259 1.58 17.26 22.39
CA GLY A 259 1.38 17.16 23.84
C GLY A 259 0.24 16.24 24.29
N VAL A 260 -0.43 15.55 23.37
CA VAL A 260 -1.49 14.60 23.69
C VAL A 260 -0.89 13.19 23.77
N ALA A 261 -0.98 12.54 24.95
CA ALA A 261 -0.46 11.20 25.12
C ALA A 261 -1.22 10.17 24.28
N VAL A 262 -0.49 9.37 23.53
CA VAL A 262 -0.96 8.24 22.75
C VAL A 262 -0.32 6.94 23.25
N LEU A 263 0.89 7.02 23.78
CA LEU A 263 1.61 5.95 24.44
C LEU A 263 1.69 6.26 25.93
N HIS A 264 1.50 5.25 26.76
CA HIS A 264 1.39 5.40 28.20
C HIS A 264 2.35 4.46 28.92
N ASP A 265 3.29 5.03 29.67
CA ASP A 265 4.17 4.33 30.62
C ASP A 265 4.83 3.07 30.03
N LEU A 266 5.47 3.23 28.86
CA LEU A 266 6.06 2.10 28.13
C LEU A 266 7.47 1.79 28.65
N ASP A 267 7.67 0.54 29.07
CA ASP A 267 8.98 -0.09 29.28
C ASP A 267 9.21 -1.13 28.19
N LEU A 268 10.15 -0.83 27.28
CA LEU A 268 10.47 -1.70 26.14
C LEU A 268 11.95 -1.52 25.76
N ALA A 269 12.59 -2.60 25.36
CA ALA A 269 13.99 -2.54 24.92
C ALA A 269 14.20 -3.47 23.72
N GLY A 270 15.23 -3.20 22.91
CA GLY A 270 15.68 -4.05 21.84
C GLY A 270 17.18 -4.26 21.84
N GLY A 271 17.62 -5.48 21.57
CA GLY A 271 19.03 -5.88 21.53
C GLY A 271 19.66 -5.69 20.15
N THR A 272 21.00 -5.78 20.10
CA THR A 272 21.73 -5.86 18.83
C THR A 272 21.45 -7.19 18.13
N GLY A 273 21.30 -7.17 16.80
CA GLY A 273 20.92 -8.35 16.02
C GLY A 273 19.42 -8.67 16.08
N GLU A 274 18.61 -7.90 16.80
CA GLU A 274 17.18 -8.15 16.96
C GLU A 274 16.34 -7.41 15.91
N VAL A 275 15.30 -8.10 15.40
CA VAL A 275 14.25 -7.50 14.57
C VAL A 275 12.94 -7.59 15.35
N VAL A 276 12.47 -6.44 15.84
CA VAL A 276 11.21 -6.33 16.57
C VAL A 276 10.09 -5.93 15.61
N ALA A 277 9.08 -6.79 15.48
CA ALA A 277 7.86 -6.42 14.75
C ALA A 277 6.86 -5.74 15.69
N LEU A 278 6.39 -4.55 15.32
CA LEU A 278 5.30 -3.83 15.98
C LEU A 278 3.99 -4.10 15.25
N THR A 279 3.04 -4.73 15.93
CA THR A 279 1.70 -5.00 15.41
C THR A 279 0.65 -4.24 16.22
N GLY A 280 -0.59 -4.20 15.75
CA GLY A 280 -1.70 -3.51 16.43
C GLY A 280 -2.56 -2.69 15.46
N ALA A 281 -3.78 -2.35 15.85
CA ALA A 281 -4.73 -1.61 15.04
C ALA A 281 -4.19 -0.26 14.54
N ASN A 282 -4.83 0.33 13.55
CA ASN A 282 -4.52 1.70 13.13
C ASN A 282 -4.83 2.66 14.28
N GLY A 283 -3.94 3.62 14.52
CA GLY A 283 -4.07 4.55 15.64
C GLY A 283 -3.52 4.04 16.98
N SER A 284 -3.06 2.78 17.09
CA SER A 284 -2.54 2.22 18.35
C SER A 284 -1.22 2.83 18.85
N GLY A 285 -0.60 3.74 18.07
CA GLY A 285 0.61 4.42 18.46
C GLY A 285 1.92 3.89 17.83
N LYS A 286 1.86 2.96 16.85
CA LYS A 286 3.05 2.38 16.20
C LYS A 286 3.99 3.46 15.62
N THR A 287 3.47 4.37 14.81
CA THR A 287 4.22 5.51 14.25
C THR A 287 4.77 6.42 15.35
N THR A 288 3.99 6.68 16.39
CA THR A 288 4.41 7.48 17.56
C THR A 288 5.62 6.82 18.23
N LEU A 289 5.56 5.52 18.48
CA LEU A 289 6.65 4.74 19.08
C LEU A 289 7.92 4.79 18.21
N LEU A 290 7.81 4.51 16.92
CA LEU A 290 8.95 4.60 16.00
C LEU A 290 9.60 6.00 15.99
N ARG A 291 8.79 7.06 15.92
CA ARG A 291 9.29 8.45 15.95
C ARG A 291 9.93 8.81 17.29
N THR A 292 9.42 8.27 18.38
CA THR A 292 10.01 8.46 19.72
C THR A 292 11.34 7.73 19.81
N ILE A 293 11.43 6.47 19.36
CA ILE A 293 12.71 5.74 19.26
C ILE A 293 13.67 6.45 18.31
N ALA A 294 13.21 7.02 17.19
CA ALA A 294 14.04 7.79 16.25
C ALA A 294 14.58 9.11 16.82
N GLY A 295 14.01 9.61 17.93
CA GLY A 295 14.31 10.94 18.46
C GLY A 295 13.64 12.09 17.70
N LEU A 296 12.69 11.76 16.81
CA LEU A 296 11.90 12.73 16.05
C LEU A 296 10.70 13.27 16.83
N LEU A 297 10.30 12.58 17.90
CA LEU A 297 9.26 12.97 18.82
C LEU A 297 9.81 12.83 20.25
N PRO A 298 9.98 13.94 20.99
CA PRO A 298 10.42 13.85 22.39
C PRO A 298 9.32 13.19 23.24
N PRO A 299 9.68 12.36 24.23
CA PRO A 299 8.70 11.83 25.17
C PRO A 299 8.14 12.95 26.04
N LEU A 300 6.88 12.83 26.46
CA LEU A 300 6.22 13.70 27.43
C LEU A 300 6.67 13.37 28.86
N ALA A 301 6.97 12.09 29.13
CA ALA A 301 7.54 11.59 30.36
C ALA A 301 8.42 10.37 30.09
N GLY A 302 9.31 10.01 31.01
CA GLY A 302 10.24 8.91 30.87
C GLY A 302 11.51 9.27 30.05
N SER A 303 12.27 8.26 29.68
CA SER A 303 13.52 8.43 28.93
C SER A 303 13.70 7.41 27.82
N VAL A 304 14.48 7.79 26.80
CA VAL A 304 14.82 6.93 25.66
C VAL A 304 16.33 6.85 25.53
N GLU A 305 16.87 5.66 25.74
CA GLU A 305 18.29 5.37 25.54
C GLU A 305 18.50 4.75 24.16
N ARG A 306 19.62 5.08 23.51
CA ARG A 306 20.00 4.55 22.19
C ARG A 306 21.50 4.30 22.16
N ARG A 307 21.88 3.17 21.59
CA ARG A 307 23.30 2.92 21.30
C ARG A 307 23.83 3.97 20.33
N PRO A 308 25.05 4.48 20.49
CA PRO A 308 25.70 5.34 19.51
C PRO A 308 25.73 4.69 18.12
N GLY A 309 25.41 5.44 17.09
CA GLY A 309 25.37 4.98 15.72
C GLY A 309 24.33 5.67 14.89
N ARG A 310 24.24 5.30 13.60
CA ARG A 310 23.27 5.87 12.69
C ARG A 310 21.91 5.22 12.88
N ILE A 311 20.90 6.05 13.14
CA ILE A 311 19.49 5.65 13.12
C ILE A 311 18.91 6.00 11.75
N ALA A 312 18.25 5.04 11.12
CA ALA A 312 17.55 5.22 9.86
C ALA A 312 16.05 5.02 10.08
N TYR A 313 15.24 5.98 9.63
CA TYR A 313 13.79 5.95 9.76
C TYR A 313 13.11 6.04 8.39
N LEU A 314 12.27 5.09 8.06
CA LEU A 314 11.39 5.10 6.91
C LEU A 314 9.97 5.42 7.37
N PRO A 315 9.41 6.60 7.04
CA PRO A 315 8.04 6.94 7.35
C PRO A 315 7.04 6.20 6.45
N GLN A 316 5.79 6.14 6.88
CA GLN A 316 4.69 5.53 6.13
C GLN A 316 4.51 6.14 4.72
N ASN A 317 4.76 7.45 4.56
CA ASN A 317 4.82 8.11 3.26
C ASN A 317 6.28 8.23 2.79
N PRO A 318 6.73 7.38 1.85
CA PRO A 318 8.11 7.37 1.36
C PRO A 318 8.50 8.63 0.59
N SER A 319 7.52 9.34 0.00
CA SER A 319 7.77 10.57 -0.75
C SER A 319 8.38 11.68 0.11
N ALA A 320 8.17 11.62 1.43
CA ALA A 320 8.77 12.56 2.38
C ALA A 320 10.30 12.44 2.49
N LEU A 321 10.92 11.42 1.92
CA LEU A 321 12.37 11.21 1.95
C LEU A 321 13.05 11.44 0.59
N LEU A 322 12.28 11.50 -0.49
CA LEU A 322 12.82 11.53 -1.85
C LEU A 322 12.80 12.96 -2.39
N HIS A 323 13.95 13.62 -2.40
CA HIS A 323 14.08 15.02 -2.73
C HIS A 323 15.07 15.32 -3.87
N ARG A 324 15.80 14.28 -4.34
CA ARG A 324 16.81 14.42 -5.39
C ARG A 324 16.21 14.19 -6.76
N ALA A 325 16.94 14.65 -7.78
CA ALA A 325 16.49 14.58 -9.17
C ALA A 325 16.35 13.15 -9.70
N THR A 326 17.12 12.19 -9.16
CA THR A 326 17.06 10.79 -9.57
C THR A 326 17.17 9.84 -8.37
N VAL A 327 16.68 8.61 -8.55
CA VAL A 327 16.82 7.55 -7.54
C VAL A 327 18.28 7.31 -7.17
N ARG A 328 19.17 7.29 -8.15
CA ARG A 328 20.61 7.14 -7.95
C ARG A 328 21.16 8.24 -7.05
N THR A 329 20.85 9.48 -7.38
CA THR A 329 21.38 10.64 -6.61
C THR A 329 20.88 10.68 -5.17
N GLU A 330 19.70 10.11 -4.89
CA GLU A 330 19.17 9.96 -3.54
C GLU A 330 20.04 9.01 -2.70
N ILE A 331 20.38 7.85 -3.25
CA ILE A 331 21.23 6.85 -2.59
C ILE A 331 22.66 7.39 -2.42
N ASP A 332 23.24 7.96 -3.48
CA ASP A 332 24.58 8.54 -3.45
C ASP A 332 24.70 9.67 -2.41
N TRP A 333 23.65 10.47 -2.24
CA TRP A 333 23.64 11.52 -1.23
C TRP A 333 23.72 10.93 0.17
N THR A 334 22.97 9.87 0.45
CA THR A 334 23.01 9.17 1.74
C THR A 334 24.41 8.58 1.98
N LEU A 335 24.97 7.85 1.00
CA LEU A 335 26.31 7.27 1.11
C LEU A 335 27.38 8.32 1.40
N ARG A 336 27.37 9.45 0.68
CA ARG A 336 28.31 10.56 0.90
C ARG A 336 28.15 11.18 2.28
N ARG A 337 26.91 11.45 2.71
CA ARG A 337 26.64 12.09 4.00
C ARG A 337 26.99 11.21 5.20
N THR A 338 26.92 9.90 5.04
CA THR A 338 27.24 8.93 6.08
C THR A 338 28.67 8.44 6.02
N HIS A 339 29.49 8.91 5.05
CA HIS A 339 30.85 8.44 4.79
C HIS A 339 30.93 6.91 4.66
N ALA A 340 29.83 6.27 4.20
CA ALA A 340 29.74 4.84 4.10
C ALA A 340 30.46 4.33 2.84
N ALA A 341 31.22 3.25 3.01
CA ALA A 341 31.72 2.50 1.88
C ALA A 341 30.56 1.78 1.19
N GLY A 342 30.33 2.06 -0.09
CA GLY A 342 29.28 1.45 -0.89
C GLY A 342 29.11 2.15 -2.24
N ARG A 343 28.38 1.49 -3.13
CA ARG A 343 28.02 2.04 -4.44
C ARG A 343 26.52 2.02 -4.58
N ALA A 344 25.94 3.09 -5.09
CA ALA A 344 24.50 3.16 -5.37
C ALA A 344 24.04 2.03 -6.30
N ASP A 345 24.87 1.62 -7.27
CA ASP A 345 24.54 0.53 -8.19
C ASP A 345 24.16 -0.76 -7.47
N ALA A 346 24.96 -1.17 -6.48
CA ALA A 346 24.69 -2.41 -5.73
C ALA A 346 23.34 -2.35 -4.98
N MET A 347 23.00 -1.20 -4.42
CA MET A 347 21.71 -1.01 -3.74
C MET A 347 20.55 -0.95 -4.74
N LEU A 348 20.75 -0.34 -5.91
CA LEU A 348 19.78 -0.27 -6.99
C LEU A 348 19.47 -1.67 -7.55
N GLU A 349 20.49 -2.49 -7.77
CA GLU A 349 20.33 -3.88 -8.21
C GLU A 349 19.60 -4.72 -7.15
N GLU A 350 20.03 -4.62 -5.91
CA GLU A 350 19.42 -5.33 -4.78
C GLU A 350 17.93 -5.03 -4.63
N MET A 351 17.52 -3.77 -4.81
CA MET A 351 16.13 -3.33 -4.69
C MET A 351 15.37 -3.43 -6.02
N GLY A 352 15.97 -3.96 -7.08
CA GLY A 352 15.35 -4.08 -8.40
C GLY A 352 14.97 -2.72 -9.01
N LEU A 353 15.84 -1.71 -8.85
CA LEU A 353 15.63 -0.34 -9.31
C LEU A 353 16.58 0.09 -10.42
N ALA A 354 17.45 -0.81 -10.90
CA ALA A 354 18.47 -0.48 -11.91
C ALA A 354 17.86 0.17 -13.17
N ALA A 355 16.72 -0.34 -13.65
CA ALA A 355 16.03 0.18 -14.84
C ALA A 355 15.43 1.59 -14.67
N VAL A 356 15.27 2.07 -13.42
CA VAL A 356 14.67 3.37 -13.09
C VAL A 356 15.64 4.28 -12.33
N ALA A 357 16.91 3.92 -12.27
CA ALA A 357 17.94 4.60 -11.48
C ALA A 357 18.04 6.10 -11.79
N GLU A 358 17.90 6.49 -13.05
CA GLU A 358 18.01 7.87 -13.54
C GLU A 358 16.66 8.61 -13.62
N ARG A 359 15.55 7.98 -13.20
CA ARG A 359 14.25 8.63 -13.19
C ARG A 359 14.06 9.50 -11.95
N ASP A 360 13.25 10.55 -12.10
CA ASP A 360 12.75 11.34 -10.97
C ASP A 360 11.90 10.45 -10.06
N PRO A 361 12.11 10.44 -8.75
CA PRO A 361 11.28 9.68 -7.82
C PRO A 361 9.78 9.95 -7.91
N ARG A 362 9.36 11.12 -8.39
CA ARG A 362 7.96 11.48 -8.59
C ARG A 362 7.30 10.71 -9.73
N ASP A 363 8.08 10.26 -10.70
CA ASP A 363 7.61 9.51 -11.88
C ASP A 363 7.58 7.99 -11.63
N LEU A 364 7.95 7.55 -10.43
CA LEU A 364 7.94 6.15 -10.05
C LEU A 364 6.54 5.66 -9.68
N SER A 365 6.28 4.37 -9.89
CA SER A 365 5.11 3.72 -9.28
C SER A 365 5.23 3.75 -7.75
N SER A 366 4.11 3.57 -7.05
CA SER A 366 4.07 3.53 -5.58
C SER A 366 5.07 2.51 -5.01
N GLY A 367 5.09 1.27 -5.53
CA GLY A 367 6.03 0.24 -5.09
C GLY A 367 7.50 0.54 -5.45
N GLN A 368 7.79 1.17 -6.59
CA GLN A 368 9.13 1.62 -6.94
C GLN A 368 9.60 2.74 -6.01
N ARG A 369 8.71 3.67 -5.69
CA ARG A 369 8.97 4.77 -4.75
C ARG A 369 9.26 4.27 -3.34
N GLN A 370 8.49 3.29 -2.87
CA GLN A 370 8.74 2.63 -1.59
C GLN A 370 10.11 1.96 -1.54
N ARG A 371 10.49 1.24 -2.59
CA ARG A 371 11.81 0.59 -2.69
C ARG A 371 12.95 1.62 -2.79
N ALA A 372 12.74 2.72 -3.50
CA ALA A 372 13.74 3.80 -3.59
C ALA A 372 14.01 4.46 -2.24
N ALA A 373 12.96 4.77 -1.47
CA ALA A 373 13.09 5.30 -0.13
C ALA A 373 13.76 4.30 0.82
N LEU A 374 13.41 3.01 0.73
CA LEU A 374 14.06 1.96 1.50
C LEU A 374 15.55 1.83 1.16
N ALA A 375 15.91 1.85 -0.13
CA ALA A 375 17.29 1.86 -0.59
C ALA A 375 18.08 3.04 0.00
N ALA A 376 17.52 4.24 -0.05
CA ALA A 376 18.13 5.44 0.52
C ALA A 376 18.30 5.35 2.05
N VAL A 377 17.32 4.79 2.76
CA VAL A 377 17.34 4.62 4.22
C VAL A 377 18.40 3.60 4.64
N LEU A 378 18.50 2.47 3.93
CA LEU A 378 19.43 1.37 4.24
C LEU A 378 20.86 1.65 3.75
N ALA A 379 21.04 2.52 2.74
CA ALA A 379 22.36 2.97 2.33
C ALA A 379 23.12 3.57 3.54
N GLY A 380 24.39 3.32 3.68
CA GLY A 380 25.16 3.83 4.79
C GLY A 380 25.13 3.01 6.08
N SER A 381 24.70 1.77 6.01
CA SER A 381 24.85 0.76 7.08
C SER A 381 24.37 1.23 8.46
N PRO A 382 23.08 1.54 8.65
CA PRO A 382 22.55 1.99 9.94
C PRO A 382 22.69 0.92 11.02
N SER A 383 22.92 1.36 12.27
CA SER A 383 22.95 0.49 13.45
C SER A 383 21.54 0.20 13.99
N LEU A 384 20.61 1.11 13.77
CA LEU A 384 19.19 0.95 14.10
C LEU A 384 18.31 1.38 12.92
N VAL A 385 17.45 0.46 12.47
CA VAL A 385 16.50 0.66 11.37
C VAL A 385 15.08 0.69 11.91
N LEU A 386 14.35 1.75 11.61
CA LEU A 386 12.97 1.96 12.03
C LEU A 386 12.11 2.09 10.80
N LEU A 387 11.19 1.14 10.57
CA LEU A 387 10.36 1.09 9.35
C LEU A 387 8.89 1.16 9.71
N ASP A 388 8.18 2.11 9.09
CA ASP A 388 6.75 2.31 9.26
C ASP A 388 6.00 1.83 8.01
N GLU A 389 5.29 0.69 8.10
CA GLU A 389 4.56 0.01 7.03
C GLU A 389 5.39 -0.17 5.73
N PRO A 390 6.59 -0.78 5.80
CA PRO A 390 7.51 -0.82 4.66
C PRO A 390 7.02 -1.67 3.48
N THR A 391 6.10 -2.62 3.69
CA THR A 391 5.61 -3.54 2.65
C THR A 391 4.49 -2.98 1.78
N ARG A 392 4.06 -1.74 2.04
CA ARG A 392 2.97 -1.10 1.32
C ARG A 392 3.28 -1.01 -0.19
N GLY A 393 2.39 -1.55 -1.04
CA GLY A 393 2.56 -1.56 -2.50
C GLY A 393 3.73 -2.42 -3.01
N MET A 394 4.29 -3.29 -2.16
CA MET A 394 5.35 -4.22 -2.56
C MET A 394 4.78 -5.53 -3.10
N ASP A 395 5.30 -5.98 -4.21
CA ASP A 395 5.11 -7.34 -4.69
C ASP A 395 6.00 -8.36 -3.92
N GLY A 396 5.87 -9.64 -4.26
CA GLY A 396 6.63 -10.70 -3.60
C GLY A 396 8.14 -10.55 -3.73
N ALA A 397 8.64 -10.10 -4.88
CA ALA A 397 10.07 -9.89 -5.12
C ALA A 397 10.62 -8.73 -4.27
N ALA A 398 9.89 -7.61 -4.21
CA ALA A 398 10.25 -6.47 -3.38
C ALA A 398 10.23 -6.80 -1.88
N ARG A 399 9.24 -7.60 -1.44
CA ARG A 399 9.17 -8.10 -0.06
C ARG A 399 10.34 -9.02 0.28
N ALA A 400 10.75 -9.91 -0.64
CA ALA A 400 11.91 -10.76 -0.47
C ALA A 400 13.20 -9.93 -0.34
N ALA A 401 13.38 -8.87 -1.14
CA ALA A 401 14.51 -7.95 -1.03
C ALA A 401 14.54 -7.22 0.32
N LEU A 402 13.39 -6.73 0.81
CA LEU A 402 13.26 -6.14 2.15
C LEU A 402 13.64 -7.15 3.24
N THR A 403 13.11 -8.38 3.16
CA THR A 403 13.43 -9.47 4.09
C THR A 403 14.93 -9.71 4.14
N ALA A 404 15.59 -9.89 2.99
CA ALA A 404 17.03 -10.10 2.90
C ALA A 404 17.82 -8.91 3.48
N ALA A 405 17.37 -7.67 3.25
CA ALA A 405 18.01 -6.47 3.78
C ALA A 405 17.93 -6.42 5.32
N LEU A 406 16.77 -6.73 5.92
CA LEU A 406 16.60 -6.77 7.38
C LEU A 406 17.45 -7.86 8.03
N VAL A 407 17.50 -9.04 7.42
CA VAL A 407 18.38 -10.15 7.88
C VAL A 407 19.86 -9.73 7.86
N ARG A 408 20.30 -9.02 6.82
CA ARG A 408 21.68 -8.50 6.76
C ARG A 408 21.95 -7.44 7.81
N VAL A 409 21.01 -6.55 8.10
CA VAL A 409 21.14 -5.56 9.18
C VAL A 409 21.35 -6.26 10.51
N ALA A 410 20.50 -7.22 10.83
CA ALA A 410 20.60 -8.03 12.06
C ALA A 410 21.90 -8.82 12.11
N GLY A 411 22.29 -9.50 11.03
CA GLY A 411 23.52 -10.31 10.95
C GLY A 411 24.83 -9.51 11.09
N ARG A 412 24.77 -8.20 10.88
CA ARG A 412 25.91 -7.27 11.11
C ARG A 412 25.90 -6.65 12.52
N GLY A 413 25.03 -7.12 13.42
CA GLY A 413 24.86 -6.57 14.76
C GLY A 413 24.06 -5.27 14.81
N GLY A 414 23.42 -4.87 13.72
CA GLY A 414 22.39 -3.83 13.72
C GLY A 414 21.08 -4.37 14.30
N SER A 415 20.12 -3.49 14.56
CA SER A 415 18.79 -3.87 14.99
C SER A 415 17.71 -3.19 14.15
N ALA A 416 16.52 -3.77 14.11
CA ALA A 416 15.39 -3.16 13.39
C ALA A 416 14.11 -3.18 14.24
N VAL A 417 13.28 -2.15 14.08
CA VAL A 417 11.91 -2.10 14.58
C VAL A 417 10.99 -1.83 13.39
N VAL A 418 10.09 -2.75 13.12
CA VAL A 418 9.24 -2.73 11.92
C VAL A 418 7.78 -2.71 12.33
N ALA A 419 7.12 -1.57 12.16
CA ALA A 419 5.67 -1.49 12.29
C ALA A 419 5.04 -2.03 11.00
N THR A 420 4.22 -3.07 11.10
CA THR A 420 3.61 -3.70 9.94
C THR A 420 2.36 -4.52 10.27
N HIS A 421 1.45 -4.60 9.31
CA HIS A 421 0.32 -5.51 9.28
C HIS A 421 0.56 -6.74 8.38
N ASP A 422 1.77 -6.90 7.82
CA ASP A 422 2.12 -8.00 6.92
C ASP A 422 2.58 -9.24 7.72
N PRO A 423 1.72 -10.27 7.87
CA PRO A 423 2.08 -11.46 8.66
C PRO A 423 3.20 -12.27 8.00
N GLN A 424 3.37 -12.18 6.67
CA GLN A 424 4.45 -12.88 5.95
C GLN A 424 5.80 -12.25 6.27
N LEU A 425 5.87 -10.91 6.31
CA LEU A 425 7.10 -10.23 6.73
C LEU A 425 7.42 -10.54 8.19
N VAL A 426 6.42 -10.44 9.08
CA VAL A 426 6.61 -10.77 10.52
C VAL A 426 7.16 -12.18 10.69
N ALA A 427 6.55 -13.19 10.03
CA ALA A 427 6.99 -14.58 10.10
C ALA A 427 8.39 -14.79 9.52
N ALA A 428 8.81 -13.99 8.54
CA ALA A 428 10.09 -14.13 7.85
C ALA A 428 11.27 -13.52 8.62
N VAL A 429 11.07 -12.41 9.35
CA VAL A 429 12.19 -11.63 9.92
C VAL A 429 12.10 -11.37 11.41
N ALA A 430 10.90 -11.42 12.03
CA ALA A 430 10.76 -11.00 13.42
C ALA A 430 11.38 -12.02 14.38
N THR A 431 12.29 -11.56 15.23
CA THR A 431 12.80 -12.30 16.39
C THR A 431 11.86 -12.15 17.58
N ARG A 432 11.11 -11.05 17.64
CA ARG A 432 10.12 -10.76 18.66
C ARG A 432 8.98 -9.94 18.09
N VAL A 433 7.76 -10.19 18.57
CA VAL A 433 6.55 -9.43 18.21
C VAL A 433 6.08 -8.64 19.43
N VAL A 434 5.82 -7.35 19.22
CA VAL A 434 5.24 -6.44 20.20
C VAL A 434 3.90 -5.96 19.67
N GLU A 435 2.82 -6.26 20.37
CA GLU A 435 1.49 -5.77 20.03
C GLU A 435 1.22 -4.49 20.79
N LEU A 436 0.84 -3.44 20.07
CA LEU A 436 0.38 -2.17 20.62
C LEU A 436 -1.15 -2.12 20.59
N GLY A 437 -1.75 -1.89 21.76
CA GLY A 437 -3.19 -1.66 21.91
C GLY A 437 -3.42 -0.63 23.00
N ASP A 438 -4.30 0.35 22.76
CA ASP A 438 -4.67 1.42 23.71
C ASP A 438 -3.45 2.13 24.33
N GLY A 439 -2.39 2.32 23.54
CA GLY A 439 -1.16 2.98 23.99
C GLY A 439 -0.26 2.15 24.90
N VAL A 440 -0.54 0.86 25.08
CA VAL A 440 0.25 -0.08 25.90
C VAL A 440 0.88 -1.16 25.01
N ALA A 441 2.09 -1.56 25.35
CA ALA A 441 2.83 -2.60 24.63
C ALA A 441 2.68 -3.98 25.33
N ARG A 442 2.38 -5.02 24.55
CA ARG A 442 2.40 -6.40 25.00
C ARG A 442 3.38 -7.19 24.18
N VAL A 443 4.36 -7.81 24.83
CA VAL A 443 5.32 -8.67 24.14
C VAL A 443 4.68 -10.03 23.89
N ARG A 444 4.68 -10.47 22.61
CA ARG A 444 4.32 -11.84 22.21
C ARG A 444 5.56 -12.54 21.67
N GLN A 445 5.73 -13.80 22.00
CA GLN A 445 6.71 -14.62 21.30
C GLN A 445 6.26 -14.83 19.85
N PRO A 446 7.19 -14.89 18.86
CA PRO A 446 6.82 -15.18 17.49
C PRO A 446 6.07 -16.51 17.44
N LEU A 447 4.94 -16.53 16.72
CA LEU A 447 4.11 -17.72 16.54
C LEU A 447 4.94 -18.81 15.83
N ALA A 448 5.39 -19.80 16.58
CA ALA A 448 6.04 -21.00 16.05
C ALA A 448 5.06 -21.95 15.34
N GLU A 449 3.73 -21.69 15.42
CA GLU A 449 2.67 -22.58 14.90
C GLU A 449 1.50 -21.77 14.31
N ALA A 450 1.54 -21.54 13.00
CA ALA A 450 0.35 -21.36 12.17
C ALA A 450 0.68 -21.72 10.72
N ALA A 451 1.13 -22.96 10.51
CA ALA A 451 1.23 -23.61 9.21
C ALA A 451 1.05 -25.12 9.41
N ARG A 452 -0.20 -25.52 9.67
CA ARG A 452 -0.71 -26.89 9.35
C ARG A 452 -2.03 -26.76 8.64
#